data_d3d27c14d670a0aaf6a02f7c5aa3bd08
#
_entry.id   d3d27c14d670a0aaf6a02f7c5aa3bd08
#
_cell.length_a   1.000
_cell.length_b   1.000
_cell.length_c   1.000
_cell.angle_alpha   90.00
_cell.angle_beta   90.00
_cell.angle_gamma   90.00
#
_symmetry.space_group_name_H-M   'P 1'
#
loop_
_entity.id
_entity.type
_entity.pdbx_description
1 polymer ?
#
loop_
_entity_poly.entity_id
_entity_poly.type
_entity_poly.pdbx_seq_one_letter_code
_entity_poly.pdbx_strand_id
1 'polypeptide(L)'
;MNPKWLWLAFCLVALMARAEPDRKLYQKIWPSIVRVHAVMDQGRIATGSGIVVAPDQIISNCHVTRDARAIDVVAWNSKWKVKEQVKDIDHDLCLLIVSREIGKPIEFGDPATIAVGQPVVAAGYPGGGRLELTGGQIRGLHNLDGGRIIQSSAPFDSGESGGGLFDQTGKLLGVITFKSQVGGSFYFAVPASWVQKLMQARAMEFEGAKKTEAFWERLPDDQPAFMRAIAREAVDDWNGLFLYAGQWAKDDAGNPEPWVALGKSLFRLNRYSDAIAPLRKAIELEPSHSQAWFYIAQTYRDTGDKQSLAEALEKLSGLDPIAAQSLKH
;
A
#
# COMPACT_ATOMS: atom_id res chain seq x y z
N MET A 1 -5.93 0.87 65.70
CA MET A 1 -6.24 -0.09 64.62
C MET A 1 -6.49 0.70 63.35
N ASN A 2 -5.53 0.69 62.41
CA ASN A 2 -5.59 1.43 61.13
C ASN A 2 -6.10 0.52 60.02
N PRO A 3 -7.10 0.87 59.23
CA PRO A 3 -7.41 0.13 58.00
C PRO A 3 -6.61 0.70 56.84
N LYS A 4 -5.76 -0.13 56.23
CA LYS A 4 -5.03 0.13 55.02
C LYS A 4 -5.99 0.14 53.84
N TRP A 5 -6.08 1.26 53.14
CA TRP A 5 -6.76 1.39 51.86
C TRP A 5 -5.88 0.80 50.76
N LEU A 6 -6.29 -0.34 50.21
CA LEU A 6 -5.70 -0.90 48.99
C LEU A 6 -6.26 -0.10 47.80
N TRP A 7 -5.39 0.66 47.16
CA TRP A 7 -5.65 1.20 45.81
C TRP A 7 -5.40 0.10 44.78
N LEU A 8 -6.46 -0.52 44.27
CA LEU A 8 -6.40 -1.34 43.05
C LEU A 8 -6.34 -0.41 41.88
N ALA A 9 -5.11 -0.24 41.30
CA ALA A 9 -4.92 0.37 40.01
C ALA A 9 -5.46 -0.58 38.95
N PHE A 10 -6.64 -0.32 38.43
CA PHE A 10 -7.14 -0.92 37.19
C PHE A 10 -6.32 -0.39 36.02
N CYS A 11 -5.30 -1.15 35.57
CA CYS A 11 -4.73 -0.95 34.26
C CYS A 11 -5.79 -1.31 33.22
N LEU A 12 -6.48 -0.30 32.70
CA LEU A 12 -7.24 -0.41 31.46
C LEU A 12 -6.22 -0.57 30.33
N VAL A 13 -5.88 -1.81 30.02
CA VAL A 13 -5.29 -2.15 28.73
C VAL A 13 -6.41 -1.93 27.72
N ALA A 14 -6.34 -0.80 27.02
CA ALA A 14 -7.15 -0.58 25.84
C ALA A 14 -6.74 -1.67 24.82
N LEU A 15 -7.45 -2.79 24.81
CA LEU A 15 -7.46 -3.68 23.66
C LEU A 15 -7.92 -2.81 22.49
N MET A 16 -7.00 -2.45 21.61
CA MET A 16 -7.37 -2.01 20.27
C MET A 16 -8.12 -3.20 19.65
N ALA A 17 -9.44 -3.13 19.73
CA ALA A 17 -10.30 -4.06 19.02
C ALA A 17 -9.92 -3.95 17.55
N ARG A 18 -9.22 -4.96 17.04
CA ARG A 18 -9.17 -5.20 15.60
C ARG A 18 -10.63 -5.33 15.20
N ALA A 19 -11.15 -4.32 14.51
CA ALA A 19 -12.49 -4.41 13.94
C ALA A 19 -12.47 -5.63 13.01
N GLU A 20 -13.18 -6.70 13.38
CA GLU A 20 -13.35 -7.84 12.49
C GLU A 20 -13.96 -7.30 11.19
N PRO A 21 -13.39 -7.68 10.03
CA PRO A 21 -13.93 -7.24 8.74
C PRO A 21 -15.40 -7.63 8.66
N ASP A 22 -16.23 -6.71 8.21
CA ASP A 22 -17.65 -6.92 8.08
C ASP A 22 -17.91 -8.25 7.33
N ARG A 23 -18.72 -9.13 7.92
CA ARG A 23 -19.10 -10.41 7.32
C ARG A 23 -19.67 -10.24 5.90
N LYS A 24 -20.34 -9.13 5.63
CA LYS A 24 -20.87 -8.79 4.32
C LYS A 24 -19.75 -8.53 3.31
N LEU A 25 -18.70 -7.81 3.72
CA LEU A 25 -17.52 -7.57 2.90
C LEU A 25 -16.81 -8.89 2.59
N TYR A 26 -16.60 -9.75 3.59
CA TYR A 26 -16.04 -11.08 3.39
C TYR A 26 -16.83 -11.88 2.33
N GLN A 27 -18.17 -11.94 2.47
CA GLN A 27 -19.04 -12.67 1.53
C GLN A 27 -18.99 -12.09 0.11
N LYS A 28 -18.76 -10.76 -0.02
CA LYS A 28 -18.67 -10.11 -1.32
C LYS A 28 -17.37 -10.43 -2.05
N ILE A 29 -16.22 -10.39 -1.35
CA ILE A 29 -14.90 -10.54 -1.98
C ILE A 29 -14.39 -11.99 -2.03
N TRP A 30 -14.79 -12.84 -1.07
CA TRP A 30 -14.36 -14.24 -0.99
C TRP A 30 -14.48 -15.03 -2.31
N PRO A 31 -15.56 -14.91 -3.12
CA PRO A 31 -15.67 -15.66 -4.38
C PRO A 31 -14.64 -15.23 -5.45
N SER A 32 -13.99 -14.09 -5.25
CA SER A 32 -13.01 -13.53 -6.20
C SER A 32 -11.56 -13.78 -5.78
N ILE A 33 -11.29 -14.35 -4.59
CA ILE A 33 -9.92 -14.57 -4.12
C ILE A 33 -9.60 -16.06 -4.14
N VAL A 34 -8.44 -16.38 -4.69
CA VAL A 34 -7.97 -17.76 -4.89
C VAL A 34 -6.56 -17.94 -4.35
N ARG A 35 -6.16 -19.19 -4.09
CA ARG A 35 -4.76 -19.54 -3.81
C ARG A 35 -4.03 -19.82 -5.11
N VAL A 36 -2.77 -19.43 -5.16
CA VAL A 36 -1.86 -19.72 -6.26
C VAL A 36 -0.75 -20.63 -5.75
N HIS A 37 -0.61 -21.80 -6.35
CA HIS A 37 0.46 -22.74 -6.05
C HIS A 37 1.42 -22.79 -7.24
N ALA A 38 2.62 -22.30 -7.04
CA ALA A 38 3.68 -22.30 -8.04
C ALA A 38 4.64 -23.48 -7.75
N VAL A 39 4.65 -24.44 -8.64
CA VAL A 39 5.54 -25.62 -8.54
C VAL A 39 6.90 -25.22 -9.09
N MET A 40 7.88 -25.14 -8.21
CA MET A 40 9.27 -24.80 -8.51
C MET A 40 10.08 -26.05 -8.86
N ASP A 41 11.35 -25.86 -9.18
CA ASP A 41 12.31 -26.94 -9.33
C ASP A 41 12.36 -27.80 -8.07
N GLN A 42 12.68 -29.09 -8.27
CA GLN A 42 12.75 -30.12 -7.20
C GLN A 42 11.41 -30.32 -6.45
N GLY A 43 10.28 -29.93 -7.03
CA GLY A 43 8.94 -30.14 -6.44
C GLY A 43 8.59 -29.25 -5.26
N ARG A 44 9.39 -28.22 -4.95
CA ARG A 44 9.02 -27.18 -3.97
C ARG A 44 7.78 -26.45 -4.45
N ILE A 45 6.90 -26.08 -3.54
CA ILE A 45 5.71 -25.28 -3.84
C ILE A 45 5.85 -23.92 -3.16
N ALA A 46 5.88 -22.85 -3.94
CA ALA A 46 5.64 -21.52 -3.46
C ALA A 46 4.12 -21.25 -3.46
N THR A 47 3.64 -20.62 -2.42
CA THR A 47 2.22 -20.31 -2.27
C THR A 47 2.02 -18.80 -2.27
N GLY A 48 1.05 -18.34 -3.03
CA GLY A 48 0.56 -16.98 -3.07
C GLY A 48 -0.95 -16.91 -3.13
N SER A 49 -1.46 -15.71 -3.27
CA SER A 49 -2.87 -15.42 -3.52
C SER A 49 -3.08 -14.92 -4.94
N GLY A 50 -4.31 -14.90 -5.39
CA GLY A 50 -4.71 -14.33 -6.67
C GLY A 50 -6.12 -13.78 -6.61
N ILE A 51 -6.44 -12.90 -7.54
CA ILE A 51 -7.76 -12.27 -7.66
C ILE A 51 -8.34 -12.60 -9.02
N VAL A 52 -9.55 -13.10 -9.06
CA VAL A 52 -10.30 -13.31 -10.30
C VAL A 52 -10.70 -11.96 -10.86
N VAL A 53 -10.13 -11.58 -12.01
CA VAL A 53 -10.36 -10.29 -12.67
C VAL A 53 -11.23 -10.41 -13.93
N ALA A 54 -11.29 -11.62 -14.51
CA ALA A 54 -12.23 -12.02 -15.56
C ALA A 54 -12.58 -13.50 -15.35
N PRO A 55 -13.59 -14.07 -16.02
CA PRO A 55 -14.04 -15.43 -15.76
C PRO A 55 -12.93 -16.50 -15.80
N ASP A 56 -11.96 -16.34 -16.69
CA ASP A 56 -10.82 -17.25 -16.90
C ASP A 56 -9.46 -16.62 -16.57
N GLN A 57 -9.44 -15.41 -15.93
CA GLN A 57 -8.22 -14.66 -15.68
C GLN A 57 -8.07 -14.34 -14.19
N ILE A 58 -6.89 -14.62 -13.70
CA ILE A 58 -6.50 -14.36 -12.32
C ILE A 58 -5.24 -13.49 -12.32
N ILE A 59 -5.25 -12.41 -11.56
CA ILE A 59 -4.03 -11.63 -11.30
C ILE A 59 -3.35 -12.15 -10.03
N SER A 60 -2.02 -12.24 -10.08
CA SER A 60 -1.16 -12.55 -8.93
C SER A 60 0.14 -11.77 -9.06
N ASN A 61 1.04 -11.90 -8.08
CA ASN A 61 2.39 -11.34 -8.21
C ASN A 61 3.31 -12.24 -9.04
N CYS A 62 4.20 -11.61 -9.81
CA CYS A 62 5.20 -12.34 -10.60
C CYS A 62 6.25 -12.99 -9.71
N HIS A 63 6.66 -12.39 -8.59
CA HIS A 63 7.63 -13.02 -7.68
C HIS A 63 7.12 -14.36 -7.10
N VAL A 64 5.80 -14.59 -7.10
CA VAL A 64 5.20 -15.88 -6.74
C VAL A 64 5.34 -16.91 -7.86
N THR A 65 5.24 -16.49 -9.12
CA THR A 65 4.97 -17.39 -10.26
C THR A 65 6.03 -17.39 -11.36
N ARG A 66 6.92 -16.39 -11.42
CA ARG A 66 7.84 -16.19 -12.56
C ARG A 66 8.81 -17.34 -12.81
N ASP A 67 9.22 -18.05 -11.75
CA ASP A 67 10.18 -19.15 -11.82
C ASP A 67 9.52 -20.54 -11.73
N ALA A 68 8.18 -20.58 -11.80
CA ALA A 68 7.43 -21.82 -11.68
C ALA A 68 7.47 -22.62 -12.99
N ARG A 69 7.64 -23.95 -12.87
CA ARG A 69 7.47 -24.91 -13.98
C ARG A 69 6.00 -25.20 -14.28
N ALA A 70 5.16 -25.10 -13.26
CA ALA A 70 3.71 -25.25 -13.38
C ALA A 70 3.04 -24.39 -12.32
N ILE A 71 1.88 -23.85 -12.66
CA ILE A 71 1.10 -23.01 -11.76
C ILE A 71 -0.31 -23.61 -11.68
N ASP A 72 -0.78 -23.78 -10.46
CA ASP A 72 -2.13 -24.21 -10.17
C ASP A 72 -2.87 -23.10 -9.40
N VAL A 73 -4.08 -22.81 -9.82
CA VAL A 73 -5.03 -21.98 -9.08
C VAL A 73 -5.94 -22.89 -8.28
N VAL A 74 -6.09 -22.61 -7.00
CA VAL A 74 -6.90 -23.43 -6.08
C VAL A 74 -7.97 -22.55 -5.45
N ALA A 75 -9.23 -22.90 -5.72
CA ALA A 75 -10.38 -22.25 -5.12
C ALA A 75 -11.35 -23.33 -4.62
N TRP A 76 -11.91 -23.11 -3.43
CA TRP A 76 -12.77 -24.07 -2.73
C TRP A 76 -12.10 -25.44 -2.64
N ASN A 77 -12.68 -26.47 -3.22
CA ASN A 77 -12.13 -27.84 -3.27
C ASN A 77 -11.65 -28.24 -4.67
N SER A 78 -11.42 -27.26 -5.55
CA SER A 78 -11.05 -27.49 -6.94
C SER A 78 -9.72 -26.86 -7.27
N LYS A 79 -9.04 -27.43 -8.26
CA LYS A 79 -7.72 -27.03 -8.72
C LYS A 79 -7.72 -26.91 -10.24
N TRP A 80 -7.17 -25.81 -10.75
CA TRP A 80 -7.07 -25.54 -12.19
C TRP A 80 -5.63 -25.27 -12.56
N LYS A 81 -5.16 -25.90 -13.62
CA LYS A 81 -3.84 -25.60 -14.18
C LYS A 81 -3.90 -24.31 -14.97
N VAL A 82 -2.93 -23.45 -14.72
CA VAL A 82 -2.67 -22.27 -15.56
C VAL A 82 -2.10 -22.74 -16.90
N LYS A 83 -2.68 -22.26 -17.98
CA LYS A 83 -2.27 -22.59 -19.35
C LYS A 83 -1.29 -21.56 -19.91
N GLU A 84 -1.51 -20.33 -19.56
CA GLU A 84 -0.75 -19.18 -20.08
C GLU A 84 -0.54 -18.17 -18.97
N GLN A 85 0.58 -17.46 -19.01
CA GLN A 85 0.91 -16.38 -18.09
C GLN A 85 1.40 -15.18 -18.88
N VAL A 86 0.76 -14.02 -18.68
CA VAL A 86 1.26 -12.73 -19.16
C VAL A 86 2.00 -12.05 -18.01
N LYS A 87 3.26 -11.67 -18.24
CA LYS A 87 4.17 -11.19 -17.20
C LYS A 87 4.46 -9.71 -17.36
N ASP A 88 4.15 -8.92 -16.36
CA ASP A 88 4.69 -7.58 -16.13
C ASP A 88 5.59 -7.66 -14.89
N ILE A 89 6.82 -8.11 -15.10
CA ILE A 89 7.76 -8.39 -14.00
C ILE A 89 8.15 -7.10 -13.29
N ASP A 90 8.30 -6.00 -14.02
CA ASP A 90 8.69 -4.72 -13.45
C ASP A 90 7.69 -4.23 -12.40
N HIS A 91 6.40 -4.35 -12.67
CA HIS A 91 5.33 -4.00 -11.76
C HIS A 91 4.89 -5.15 -10.84
N ASP A 92 5.56 -6.31 -10.96
CA ASP A 92 5.25 -7.52 -10.19
C ASP A 92 3.82 -8.02 -10.38
N LEU A 93 3.27 -7.89 -11.58
CA LEU A 93 1.94 -8.34 -11.94
C LEU A 93 1.99 -9.47 -12.98
N CYS A 94 1.42 -10.61 -12.64
CA CYS A 94 1.30 -11.76 -13.52
C CYS A 94 -0.17 -12.15 -13.72
N LEU A 95 -0.66 -12.04 -14.96
CA LEU A 95 -2.00 -12.47 -15.35
C LEU A 95 -1.96 -13.95 -15.71
N LEU A 96 -2.67 -14.76 -14.96
CA LEU A 96 -2.75 -16.21 -15.09
C LEU A 96 -4.05 -16.59 -15.82
N ILE A 97 -3.95 -17.43 -16.83
CA ILE A 97 -5.07 -17.81 -17.68
C ILE A 97 -5.34 -19.30 -17.52
N VAL A 98 -6.58 -19.62 -17.26
CA VAL A 98 -7.07 -20.99 -17.09
C VAL A 98 -8.08 -21.36 -18.17
N SER A 99 -8.46 -22.64 -18.26
CA SER A 99 -9.34 -23.13 -19.34
C SER A 99 -10.83 -23.03 -19.06
N ARG A 100 -11.20 -22.60 -17.86
CA ARG A 100 -12.61 -22.56 -17.40
C ARG A 100 -12.79 -21.38 -16.47
N GLU A 101 -14.04 -20.98 -16.29
CA GLU A 101 -14.40 -19.97 -15.31
C GLU A 101 -14.06 -20.42 -13.88
N ILE A 102 -13.45 -19.51 -13.12
CA ILE A 102 -13.13 -19.69 -11.71
C ILE A 102 -13.70 -18.50 -10.96
N GLY A 103 -14.64 -18.72 -10.07
CA GLY A 103 -15.13 -17.70 -9.18
C GLY A 103 -15.82 -16.52 -9.86
N LYS A 104 -15.99 -15.45 -9.09
CA LYS A 104 -16.66 -14.23 -9.54
C LYS A 104 -15.60 -13.16 -9.83
N PRO A 105 -15.60 -12.54 -11.01
CA PRO A 105 -14.71 -11.38 -11.26
C PRO A 105 -14.97 -10.26 -10.26
N ILE A 106 -13.87 -9.67 -9.78
CA ILE A 106 -13.92 -8.56 -8.83
C ILE A 106 -14.30 -7.25 -9.53
N GLU A 107 -14.99 -6.36 -8.82
CA GLU A 107 -15.21 -4.99 -9.27
C GLU A 107 -13.96 -4.14 -8.97
N PHE A 108 -13.53 -3.33 -9.94
CA PHE A 108 -12.43 -2.37 -9.75
C PHE A 108 -12.93 -1.08 -9.10
N GLY A 109 -12.13 -0.54 -8.18
CA GLY A 109 -12.32 0.79 -7.64
C GLY A 109 -11.86 1.87 -8.63
N ASP A 110 -12.34 3.09 -8.42
CA ASP A 110 -11.90 4.24 -9.20
C ASP A 110 -10.58 4.79 -8.63
N PRO A 111 -9.47 4.77 -9.38
CA PRO A 111 -8.18 5.26 -8.90
C PRO A 111 -8.19 6.76 -8.55
N ALA A 112 -9.12 7.54 -9.10
CA ALA A 112 -9.25 8.97 -8.80
C ALA A 112 -9.81 9.24 -7.39
N THR A 113 -10.54 8.27 -6.82
CA THR A 113 -11.18 8.40 -5.50
C THR A 113 -10.31 7.88 -4.34
N ILE A 114 -9.13 7.34 -4.64
CA ILE A 114 -8.22 6.80 -3.62
C ILE A 114 -7.53 7.97 -2.91
N ALA A 115 -7.67 8.02 -1.57
CA ALA A 115 -7.11 9.08 -0.74
C ALA A 115 -6.41 8.53 0.51
N VAL A 116 -5.42 9.26 1.03
CA VAL A 116 -4.79 8.97 2.32
C VAL A 116 -5.84 9.12 3.43
N GLY A 117 -5.77 8.25 4.45
CA GLY A 117 -6.78 8.17 5.50
C GLY A 117 -7.96 7.24 5.15
N GLN A 118 -8.16 6.90 3.88
CA GLN A 118 -9.25 6.01 3.45
C GLN A 118 -9.13 4.64 4.11
N PRO A 119 -10.21 4.12 4.75
CA PRO A 119 -10.25 2.78 5.28
C PRO A 119 -10.15 1.73 4.15
N VAL A 120 -9.30 0.73 4.37
CA VAL A 120 -9.07 -0.35 3.40
C VAL A 120 -9.01 -1.71 4.11
N VAL A 121 -9.16 -2.76 3.32
CA VAL A 121 -9.02 -4.15 3.77
C VAL A 121 -8.06 -4.88 2.83
N ALA A 122 -7.00 -5.46 3.38
CA ALA A 122 -6.16 -6.41 2.68
C ALA A 122 -6.76 -7.82 2.83
N ALA A 123 -6.71 -8.62 1.78
CA ALA A 123 -7.23 -9.99 1.81
C ALA A 123 -6.38 -10.94 0.97
N GLY A 124 -6.06 -12.10 1.57
CA GLY A 124 -5.26 -13.14 0.93
C GLY A 124 -5.20 -14.41 1.78
N TYR A 125 -4.34 -15.35 1.41
CA TYR A 125 -4.19 -16.65 2.05
C TYR A 125 -2.82 -16.77 2.73
N PRO A 126 -2.64 -16.27 3.99
CA PRO A 126 -1.37 -16.35 4.68
C PRO A 126 -0.91 -17.81 4.81
N GLY A 127 0.36 -18.09 4.43
CA GLY A 127 0.92 -19.45 4.39
C GLY A 127 0.15 -20.44 3.53
N GLY A 128 -0.75 -19.99 2.63
CA GLY A 128 -1.64 -20.86 1.85
C GLY A 128 -2.81 -21.47 2.65
N GLY A 129 -3.04 -20.97 3.86
CA GLY A 129 -4.04 -21.46 4.80
C GLY A 129 -5.48 -21.03 4.47
N ARG A 130 -6.14 -20.35 5.41
CA ARG A 130 -7.49 -19.80 5.25
C ARG A 130 -7.40 -18.38 4.71
N LEU A 131 -8.47 -17.93 4.02
CA LEU A 131 -8.60 -16.53 3.65
C LEU A 131 -8.66 -15.67 4.90
N GLU A 132 -7.77 -14.70 5.00
CA GLU A 132 -7.78 -13.68 6.05
C GLU A 132 -8.05 -12.30 5.47
N LEU A 133 -8.72 -11.47 6.27
CA LEU A 133 -9.01 -10.09 5.97
C LEU A 133 -8.44 -9.23 7.10
N THR A 134 -7.63 -8.25 6.75
CA THR A 134 -7.02 -7.33 7.71
C THR A 134 -7.38 -5.90 7.38
N GLY A 135 -7.92 -5.19 8.37
CA GLY A 135 -8.30 -3.79 8.23
C GLY A 135 -7.12 -2.84 8.42
N GLY A 136 -7.16 -1.72 7.73
CA GLY A 136 -6.21 -0.63 7.85
C GLY A 136 -6.67 0.63 7.15
N GLN A 137 -5.74 1.52 6.87
CA GLN A 137 -5.97 2.77 6.16
C GLN A 137 -4.85 3.02 5.15
N ILE A 138 -5.12 3.75 4.09
CA ILE A 138 -4.10 4.28 3.19
C ILE A 138 -3.25 5.29 3.96
N ARG A 139 -1.93 5.12 3.90
CA ARG A 139 -0.95 5.97 4.59
C ARG A 139 -0.16 6.85 3.63
N GLY A 140 -0.04 6.44 2.38
CA GLY A 140 0.66 7.17 1.34
C GLY A 140 0.24 6.69 -0.05
N LEU A 141 0.42 7.55 -1.02
CA LEU A 141 0.17 7.29 -2.44
C LEU A 141 1.40 7.80 -3.19
N HIS A 142 2.13 6.90 -3.86
CA HIS A 142 3.42 7.23 -4.47
C HIS A 142 3.34 7.08 -5.98
N ASN A 143 3.65 8.15 -6.71
CA ASN A 143 3.59 8.18 -8.16
C ASN A 143 4.68 7.30 -8.78
N LEU A 144 4.29 6.38 -9.63
CA LEU A 144 5.19 5.52 -10.41
C LEU A 144 4.51 5.10 -11.71
N ASP A 145 5.17 5.28 -12.85
CA ASP A 145 4.77 4.80 -14.18
C ASP A 145 3.29 5.03 -14.55
N GLY A 146 2.79 6.23 -14.20
CA GLY A 146 1.42 6.64 -14.46
C GLY A 146 0.36 5.94 -13.59
N GLY A 147 0.77 5.30 -12.51
CA GLY A 147 -0.07 4.79 -11.43
C GLY A 147 0.35 5.35 -10.09
N ARG A 148 -0.36 4.98 -9.01
CA ARG A 148 -0.03 5.33 -7.64
C ARG A 148 0.12 4.08 -6.78
N ILE A 149 1.33 3.76 -6.35
CA ILE A 149 1.59 2.71 -5.37
C ILE A 149 0.89 3.09 -4.06
N ILE A 150 0.13 2.16 -3.50
CA ILE A 150 -0.66 2.38 -2.30
C ILE A 150 0.11 1.86 -1.10
N GLN A 151 0.53 2.73 -0.21
CA GLN A 151 1.05 2.38 1.11
C GLN A 151 -0.11 2.31 2.10
N SER A 152 -0.23 1.22 2.84
CA SER A 152 -1.31 1.04 3.81
C SER A 152 -0.80 0.55 5.17
N SER A 153 -1.64 0.68 6.18
CA SER A 153 -1.44 0.06 7.50
C SER A 153 -2.15 -1.29 7.64
N ALA A 154 -2.85 -1.78 6.61
CA ALA A 154 -3.47 -3.10 6.60
C ALA A 154 -2.37 -4.16 6.50
N PRO A 155 -2.11 -4.94 7.57
CA PRO A 155 -1.02 -5.90 7.56
C PRO A 155 -1.35 -7.10 6.69
N PHE A 156 -0.30 -7.65 6.06
CA PHE A 156 -0.37 -8.95 5.39
C PHE A 156 0.95 -9.72 5.52
N ASP A 157 0.91 -11.02 5.32
CA ASP A 157 2.04 -11.91 5.50
C ASP A 157 2.36 -12.76 4.26
N SER A 158 3.43 -13.56 4.35
CA SER A 158 3.84 -14.48 3.29
C SER A 158 2.69 -15.41 2.90
N GLY A 159 2.46 -15.56 1.59
CA GLY A 159 1.33 -16.29 1.03
C GLY A 159 0.13 -15.40 0.65
N GLU A 160 0.05 -14.18 1.17
CA GLU A 160 -0.98 -13.22 0.77
C GLU A 160 -0.59 -12.39 -0.46
N SER A 161 0.69 -12.38 -0.84
CA SER A 161 1.16 -11.75 -2.09
C SER A 161 0.32 -12.18 -3.27
N GLY A 162 -0.15 -11.22 -4.08
CA GLY A 162 -1.10 -11.40 -5.17
C GLY A 162 -2.57 -11.34 -4.74
N GLY A 163 -2.85 -11.23 -3.44
CA GLY A 163 -4.17 -10.90 -2.91
C GLY A 163 -4.53 -9.43 -3.12
N GLY A 164 -5.68 -8.99 -2.63
CA GLY A 164 -6.21 -7.67 -2.91
C GLY A 164 -6.19 -6.69 -1.75
N LEU A 165 -6.04 -5.41 -2.07
CA LEU A 165 -6.38 -4.30 -1.21
C LEU A 165 -7.72 -3.72 -1.70
N PHE A 166 -8.72 -3.70 -0.82
CA PHE A 166 -10.10 -3.35 -1.14
C PHE A 166 -10.58 -2.12 -0.37
N ASP A 167 -11.53 -1.38 -0.96
CA ASP A 167 -12.31 -0.41 -0.21
C ASP A 167 -13.39 -1.10 0.66
N GLN A 168 -14.09 -0.32 1.49
CA GLN A 168 -15.15 -0.83 2.36
C GLN A 168 -16.38 -1.37 1.60
N THR A 169 -16.48 -1.10 0.29
CA THR A 169 -17.54 -1.63 -0.58
C THR A 169 -17.12 -2.91 -1.29
N GLY A 170 -15.85 -3.35 -1.14
CA GLY A 170 -15.27 -4.54 -1.74
C GLY A 170 -14.79 -4.36 -3.17
N LYS A 171 -14.51 -3.13 -3.60
CA LYS A 171 -13.87 -2.86 -4.89
C LYS A 171 -12.36 -2.92 -4.75
N LEU A 172 -11.70 -3.49 -5.74
CA LEU A 172 -10.25 -3.65 -5.78
C LEU A 172 -9.56 -2.32 -6.03
N LEU A 173 -8.72 -1.88 -5.11
CA LEU A 173 -7.87 -0.69 -5.23
C LEU A 173 -6.46 -1.03 -5.72
N GLY A 174 -5.94 -2.20 -5.31
CA GLY A 174 -4.60 -2.65 -5.68
C GLY A 174 -4.37 -4.11 -5.35
N VAL A 175 -3.23 -4.65 -5.83
CA VAL A 175 -2.75 -6.00 -5.53
C VAL A 175 -1.68 -5.90 -4.45
N ILE A 176 -1.89 -6.56 -3.29
CA ILE A 176 -0.90 -6.55 -2.21
C ILE A 176 0.35 -7.29 -2.65
N THR A 177 1.50 -6.67 -2.47
CA THR A 177 2.71 -7.08 -3.17
C THR A 177 3.91 -7.26 -2.26
N PHE A 178 4.36 -6.20 -1.58
CA PHE A 178 5.55 -6.25 -0.75
C PHE A 178 5.37 -5.48 0.55
N LYS A 179 6.21 -5.79 1.52
CA LYS A 179 6.30 -5.09 2.81
C LYS A 179 7.72 -4.69 3.11
N SER A 180 7.89 -3.53 3.73
CA SER A 180 9.15 -3.09 4.31
C SER A 180 9.05 -3.17 5.83
N GLN A 181 10.08 -3.72 6.47
CA GLN A 181 10.17 -3.82 7.94
C GLN A 181 11.18 -2.84 8.53
N VAL A 182 11.83 -2.04 7.69
CA VAL A 182 12.82 -1.04 8.15
C VAL A 182 12.07 0.15 8.74
N GLY A 183 12.29 0.43 10.03
CA GLY A 183 11.68 1.56 10.74
C GLY A 183 10.18 1.44 11.05
N GLY A 184 9.60 0.28 10.86
CA GLY A 184 8.18 -0.02 11.03
C GLY A 184 7.65 -0.94 9.95
N SER A 185 6.42 -1.42 10.10
CA SER A 185 5.81 -2.26 9.07
C SER A 185 5.04 -1.38 8.09
N PHE A 186 5.55 -1.29 6.87
CA PHE A 186 4.88 -0.64 5.75
C PHE A 186 4.42 -1.70 4.75
N TYR A 187 3.17 -1.64 4.34
CA TYR A 187 2.52 -2.60 3.45
C TYR A 187 2.13 -1.91 2.16
N PHE A 188 2.52 -2.48 1.02
CA PHE A 188 2.36 -1.86 -0.28
C PHE A 188 1.51 -2.70 -1.22
N ALA A 189 0.64 -2.04 -1.97
CA ALA A 189 -0.12 -2.61 -3.06
C ALA A 189 0.17 -1.85 -4.36
N VAL A 190 0.36 -2.60 -5.44
CA VAL A 190 0.44 -2.01 -6.79
C VAL A 190 -0.97 -1.69 -7.28
N PRO A 191 -1.16 -0.57 -8.02
CA PRO A 191 -2.50 -0.05 -8.30
C PRO A 191 -3.29 -0.97 -9.24
N ALA A 192 -4.58 -1.10 -8.99
CA ALA A 192 -5.50 -1.89 -9.80
C ALA A 192 -5.61 -1.39 -11.26
N SER A 193 -5.27 -0.12 -11.52
CA SER A 193 -5.19 0.43 -12.88
C SER A 193 -4.13 -0.25 -13.75
N TRP A 194 -3.02 -0.73 -13.15
CA TRP A 194 -2.03 -1.51 -13.89
C TRP A 194 -2.54 -2.91 -14.24
N VAL A 195 -3.36 -3.51 -13.38
CA VAL A 195 -4.05 -4.78 -13.70
C VAL A 195 -4.93 -4.60 -14.92
N GLN A 196 -5.72 -3.53 -14.98
CA GLN A 196 -6.58 -3.22 -16.14
C GLN A 196 -5.78 -3.00 -17.42
N LYS A 197 -4.63 -2.31 -17.35
CA LYS A 197 -3.71 -2.16 -18.49
C LYS A 197 -3.16 -3.52 -18.95
N LEU A 198 -2.75 -4.38 -18.03
CA LEU A 198 -2.21 -5.71 -18.36
C LEU A 198 -3.27 -6.62 -19.00
N MET A 199 -4.52 -6.56 -18.53
CA MET A 199 -5.64 -7.28 -19.16
C MET A 199 -5.91 -6.82 -20.60
N GLN A 200 -5.76 -5.52 -20.88
CA GLN A 200 -5.91 -4.95 -22.23
C GLN A 200 -4.73 -5.31 -23.14
N ALA A 201 -3.50 -5.31 -22.60
CA ALA A 201 -2.28 -5.61 -23.32
C ALA A 201 -2.25 -7.05 -23.85
N ARG A 202 -2.93 -8.00 -23.19
CA ARG A 202 -3.08 -9.38 -23.69
C ARG A 202 -3.65 -9.45 -25.11
N ALA A 203 -4.55 -8.52 -25.47
CA ALA A 203 -5.15 -8.48 -26.81
C ALA A 203 -4.15 -8.03 -27.91
N MET A 204 -2.96 -7.56 -27.54
CA MET A 204 -1.99 -6.90 -28.42
C MET A 204 -0.57 -7.46 -28.35
N GLU A 205 -0.36 -8.71 -27.88
CA GLU A 205 0.98 -9.28 -27.60
C GLU A 205 1.87 -8.31 -26.81
N PHE A 206 1.91 -8.46 -25.50
CA PHE A 206 2.70 -7.60 -24.62
C PHE A 206 4.21 -7.91 -24.78
N GLU A 207 4.91 -7.14 -25.61
CA GLU A 207 6.37 -7.05 -25.59
C GLU A 207 6.83 -6.19 -24.42
N GLY A 208 6.71 -6.70 -23.20
CA GLY A 208 7.32 -6.11 -22.02
C GLY A 208 8.85 -6.25 -22.11
N ALA A 209 9.58 -5.21 -21.71
CA ALA A 209 11.03 -5.30 -21.55
C ALA A 209 11.38 -6.55 -20.73
N LYS A 210 12.44 -7.29 -21.13
CA LYS A 210 12.92 -8.49 -20.42
C LYS A 210 13.53 -8.10 -19.07
N LYS A 211 12.71 -7.60 -18.14
CA LYS A 211 13.12 -7.35 -16.75
C LYS A 211 13.03 -8.66 -15.97
N THR A 212 14.01 -8.91 -15.12
CA THR A 212 14.14 -10.15 -14.35
C THR A 212 13.68 -9.97 -12.91
N GLU A 213 13.55 -8.72 -12.45
CA GLU A 213 13.19 -8.34 -11.09
C GLU A 213 12.18 -7.19 -11.07
N ALA A 214 11.34 -7.16 -10.06
CA ALA A 214 10.38 -6.10 -9.83
C ALA A 214 11.07 -4.81 -9.34
N PHE A 215 10.42 -3.66 -9.52
CA PHE A 215 10.96 -2.36 -9.12
C PHE A 215 11.39 -2.31 -7.63
N TRP A 216 10.69 -3.03 -6.77
CA TRP A 216 10.96 -3.08 -5.33
C TRP A 216 12.06 -4.09 -4.93
N GLU A 217 12.38 -5.05 -5.80
CA GLU A 217 13.47 -6.03 -5.61
C GLU A 217 14.85 -5.47 -5.99
N ARG A 218 14.90 -4.36 -6.72
CA ARG A 218 16.15 -3.75 -7.21
C ARG A 218 17.06 -3.34 -6.06
N LEU A 219 18.34 -3.14 -6.38
CA LEU A 219 19.28 -2.55 -5.44
C LEU A 219 18.76 -1.19 -4.93
N PRO A 220 19.07 -0.79 -3.70
CA PRO A 220 18.53 0.44 -3.10
C PRO A 220 18.68 1.69 -3.95
N ASP A 221 19.79 1.84 -4.67
CA ASP A 221 20.04 3.01 -5.52
C ASP A 221 19.25 2.99 -6.84
N ASP A 222 18.79 1.82 -7.27
CA ASP A 222 17.99 1.61 -8.49
C ASP A 222 16.47 1.56 -8.20
N GLN A 223 16.09 1.63 -6.93
CA GLN A 223 14.69 1.68 -6.52
C GLN A 223 14.06 3.04 -6.84
N PRO A 224 12.72 3.10 -7.03
CA PRO A 224 11.99 4.35 -7.19
C PRO A 224 12.28 5.37 -6.08
N ALA A 225 12.20 6.63 -6.42
CA ALA A 225 12.58 7.73 -5.53
C ALA A 225 11.84 7.70 -4.19
N PHE A 226 10.54 7.40 -4.19
CA PHE A 226 9.75 7.30 -2.97
C PHE A 226 10.26 6.19 -2.03
N MET A 227 10.70 5.05 -2.56
CA MET A 227 11.25 3.95 -1.74
C MET A 227 12.56 4.35 -1.08
N ARG A 228 13.43 5.03 -1.82
CA ARG A 228 14.70 5.55 -1.29
C ARG A 228 14.48 6.61 -0.21
N ALA A 229 13.41 7.41 -0.32
CA ALA A 229 13.00 8.35 0.73
C ALA A 229 12.50 7.60 1.97
N ILE A 230 11.57 6.65 1.80
CA ILE A 230 11.03 5.81 2.89
C ILE A 230 12.15 5.03 3.61
N ALA A 231 13.14 4.51 2.88
CA ALA A 231 14.27 3.81 3.49
C ALA A 231 15.08 4.69 4.45
N ARG A 232 15.26 5.98 4.12
CA ARG A 232 15.93 6.95 5.01
C ARG A 232 15.08 7.31 6.22
N GLU A 233 13.79 7.53 6.00
CA GLU A 233 12.84 7.76 7.10
C GLU A 233 12.82 6.61 8.09
N ALA A 234 12.88 5.40 7.59
CA ALA A 234 12.80 4.18 8.37
C ALA A 234 13.97 3.98 9.35
N VAL A 235 15.12 4.60 9.08
CA VAL A 235 16.30 4.56 9.95
C VAL A 235 16.58 5.93 10.60
N ASP A 236 15.59 6.83 10.61
CA ASP A 236 15.71 8.19 11.14
C ASP A 236 16.87 9.02 10.55
N ASP A 237 17.30 8.71 9.31
CA ASP A 237 18.31 9.47 8.59
C ASP A 237 17.72 10.77 7.98
N TRP A 238 17.35 11.69 8.86
CA TRP A 238 16.70 12.95 8.47
C TRP A 238 17.62 13.88 7.70
N ASN A 239 18.93 13.85 7.96
CA ASN A 239 19.92 14.60 7.19
C ASN A 239 20.08 14.04 5.78
N GLY A 240 20.19 12.71 5.66
CA GLY A 240 20.23 12.05 4.36
C GLY A 240 18.94 12.26 3.56
N LEU A 241 17.77 12.23 4.23
CA LEU A 241 16.49 12.53 3.59
C LEU A 241 16.43 13.97 3.11
N PHE A 242 16.89 14.94 3.91
CA PHE A 242 16.94 16.36 3.53
C PHE A 242 17.74 16.57 2.24
N LEU A 243 18.95 16.01 2.18
CA LEU A 243 19.81 16.12 0.99
C LEU A 243 19.19 15.43 -0.22
N TYR A 244 18.69 14.22 0.00
CA TYR A 244 18.07 13.42 -1.06
C TYR A 244 16.80 14.06 -1.61
N ALA A 245 15.88 14.49 -0.74
CA ALA A 245 14.62 15.13 -1.15
C ALA A 245 14.87 16.47 -1.83
N GLY A 246 15.89 17.22 -1.40
CA GLY A 246 16.31 18.45 -2.06
C GLY A 246 16.80 18.24 -3.49
N GLN A 247 17.48 17.12 -3.78
CA GLN A 247 17.86 16.78 -5.15
C GLN A 247 16.64 16.26 -5.94
N TRP A 248 15.86 15.36 -5.36
CA TRP A 248 14.65 14.83 -5.99
C TRP A 248 13.65 15.93 -6.36
N ALA A 249 13.48 16.96 -5.51
CA ALA A 249 12.63 18.11 -5.82
C ALA A 249 13.13 18.96 -7.00
N LYS A 250 14.44 18.94 -7.31
CA LYS A 250 14.98 19.59 -8.51
C LYS A 250 14.76 18.76 -9.75
N ASP A 251 14.91 17.43 -9.63
CA ASP A 251 14.80 16.49 -10.75
C ASP A 251 13.33 16.29 -11.16
N ASP A 252 12.39 16.41 -10.21
CA ASP A 252 10.95 16.17 -10.41
C ASP A 252 10.11 17.25 -9.68
N ALA A 253 10.29 18.50 -10.08
CA ALA A 253 9.71 19.67 -9.41
C ALA A 253 8.17 19.72 -9.43
N GLY A 254 7.54 19.02 -10.36
CA GLY A 254 6.08 18.90 -10.50
C GLY A 254 5.44 17.85 -9.59
N ASN A 255 6.23 17.01 -8.95
CA ASN A 255 5.78 15.97 -8.03
C ASN A 255 5.67 16.55 -6.62
N PRO A 256 4.56 16.39 -5.89
CA PRO A 256 4.42 16.87 -4.51
C PRO A 256 5.28 16.08 -3.51
N GLU A 257 5.57 14.79 -3.76
CA GLU A 257 6.24 13.90 -2.81
C GLU A 257 7.63 14.37 -2.37
N PRO A 258 8.56 14.80 -3.25
CA PRO A 258 9.86 15.31 -2.82
C PRO A 258 9.75 16.55 -1.93
N TRP A 259 8.75 17.40 -2.17
CA TRP A 259 8.52 18.59 -1.36
C TRP A 259 7.98 18.23 0.03
N VAL A 260 7.13 17.20 0.12
CA VAL A 260 6.70 16.66 1.43
C VAL A 260 7.89 16.05 2.17
N ALA A 261 8.68 15.22 1.51
CA ALA A 261 9.86 14.59 2.10
C ALA A 261 10.87 15.64 2.60
N LEU A 262 11.08 16.71 1.82
CA LEU A 262 11.94 17.84 2.20
C LEU A 262 11.39 18.58 3.43
N GLY A 263 10.11 18.93 3.42
CA GLY A 263 9.47 19.61 4.55
C GLY A 263 9.43 18.76 5.82
N LYS A 264 9.13 17.48 5.69
CA LYS A 264 9.16 16.50 6.77
C LYS A 264 10.56 16.37 7.38
N SER A 265 11.60 16.25 6.55
CA SER A 265 12.98 16.15 7.03
C SER A 265 13.41 17.42 7.80
N LEU A 266 13.07 18.60 7.28
CA LEU A 266 13.33 19.86 7.96
C LEU A 266 12.59 19.96 9.30
N PHE A 267 11.32 19.55 9.35
CA PHE A 267 10.56 19.47 10.58
C PHE A 267 11.23 18.56 11.61
N ARG A 268 11.64 17.36 11.21
CA ARG A 268 12.30 16.37 12.09
C ARG A 268 13.69 16.82 12.55
N LEU A 269 14.34 17.70 11.79
CA LEU A 269 15.59 18.37 12.17
C LEU A 269 15.36 19.62 13.02
N ASN A 270 14.14 19.89 13.48
CA ASN A 270 13.72 21.08 14.24
C ASN A 270 13.93 22.42 13.48
N ARG A 271 14.05 22.37 12.15
CA ARG A 271 14.16 23.52 11.26
C ARG A 271 12.78 23.98 10.80
N TYR A 272 11.92 24.30 11.75
CA TYR A 272 10.49 24.51 11.53
C TYR A 272 10.19 25.61 10.49
N SER A 273 10.85 26.78 10.61
CA SER A 273 10.64 27.88 9.66
C SER A 273 11.01 27.51 8.23
N ASP A 274 12.06 26.70 8.05
CA ASP A 274 12.52 26.26 6.74
C ASP A 274 11.56 25.21 6.12
N ALA A 275 10.83 24.45 6.96
CA ALA A 275 9.89 23.43 6.51
C ALA A 275 8.63 24.01 5.84
N ILE A 276 8.26 25.26 6.12
CA ILE A 276 7.02 25.89 5.63
C ILE A 276 7.00 25.97 4.10
N ALA A 277 8.07 26.46 3.49
CA ALA A 277 8.12 26.70 2.04
C ALA A 277 7.95 25.41 1.22
N PRO A 278 8.70 24.31 1.47
CA PRO A 278 8.50 23.06 0.74
C PRO A 278 7.13 22.44 1.00
N LEU A 279 6.58 22.49 2.22
CA LEU A 279 5.24 21.96 2.50
C LEU A 279 4.14 22.74 1.77
N ARG A 280 4.26 24.08 1.70
CA ARG A 280 3.35 24.90 0.88
C ARG A 280 3.47 24.55 -0.61
N LYS A 281 4.68 24.30 -1.10
CA LYS A 281 4.88 23.87 -2.50
C LYS A 281 4.21 22.53 -2.78
N ALA A 282 4.30 21.57 -1.88
CA ALA A 282 3.58 20.30 -1.98
C ALA A 282 2.05 20.49 -2.05
N ILE A 283 1.51 21.35 -1.18
CA ILE A 283 0.07 21.70 -1.14
C ILE A 283 -0.37 22.42 -2.41
N GLU A 284 0.45 23.30 -2.97
CA GLU A 284 0.18 23.97 -4.24
C GLU A 284 0.05 22.96 -5.38
N LEU A 285 0.97 21.98 -5.42
CA LEU A 285 0.96 20.92 -6.46
C LEU A 285 -0.19 19.93 -6.27
N GLU A 286 -0.50 19.56 -5.04
CA GLU A 286 -1.59 18.64 -4.70
C GLU A 286 -2.35 19.13 -3.45
N PRO A 287 -3.43 19.94 -3.62
CA PRO A 287 -4.19 20.48 -2.50
C PRO A 287 -4.85 19.42 -1.60
N SER A 288 -4.98 18.18 -2.08
CA SER A 288 -5.52 17.04 -1.33
C SER A 288 -4.45 16.21 -0.60
N HIS A 289 -3.18 16.61 -0.64
CA HIS A 289 -2.07 15.87 -0.03
C HIS A 289 -2.10 15.97 1.50
N SER A 290 -2.80 15.04 2.16
CA SER A 290 -3.05 15.08 3.60
C SER A 290 -1.77 15.08 4.45
N GLN A 291 -0.70 14.39 4.03
CA GLN A 291 0.56 14.37 4.75
C GLN A 291 1.26 15.74 4.72
N ALA A 292 1.14 16.49 3.61
CA ALA A 292 1.63 17.86 3.55
C ALA A 292 0.89 18.78 4.54
N TRP A 293 -0.45 18.66 4.58
CA TRP A 293 -1.29 19.38 5.55
C TRP A 293 -0.98 18.98 7.00
N PHE A 294 -0.70 17.72 7.25
CA PHE A 294 -0.31 17.24 8.57
C PHE A 294 1.01 17.87 9.05
N TYR A 295 2.06 17.81 8.25
CA TYR A 295 3.36 18.37 8.63
C TYR A 295 3.36 19.89 8.70
N ILE A 296 2.62 20.58 7.82
CA ILE A 296 2.54 22.03 7.91
C ILE A 296 1.75 22.48 9.14
N ALA A 297 0.69 21.75 9.53
CA ALA A 297 -0.03 22.03 10.78
C ALA A 297 0.86 21.83 12.01
N GLN A 298 1.64 20.75 12.07
CA GLN A 298 2.64 20.56 13.13
C GLN A 298 3.66 21.70 13.15
N THR A 299 4.14 22.11 11.98
CA THR A 299 5.10 23.20 11.84
C THR A 299 4.52 24.53 12.38
N TYR A 300 3.28 24.86 12.03
CA TYR A 300 2.63 26.08 12.55
C TYR A 300 2.38 26.01 14.06
N ARG A 301 2.04 24.82 14.59
CA ARG A 301 1.93 24.63 16.04
C ARG A 301 3.25 24.92 16.74
N ASP A 302 4.35 24.38 16.23
CA ASP A 302 5.66 24.46 16.87
C ASP A 302 6.33 25.82 16.66
N THR A 303 5.92 26.59 15.63
CA THR A 303 6.31 28.02 15.46
C THR A 303 5.37 29.00 16.14
N GLY A 304 4.23 28.55 16.70
CA GLY A 304 3.27 29.39 17.41
C GLY A 304 2.34 30.20 16.50
N ASP A 305 2.27 29.91 15.20
CA ASP A 305 1.36 30.58 14.26
C ASP A 305 -0.05 29.97 14.37
N LYS A 306 -0.82 30.48 15.31
CA LYS A 306 -2.17 29.99 15.64
C LYS A 306 -3.18 30.15 14.49
N GLN A 307 -3.05 31.21 13.68
CA GLN A 307 -3.98 31.45 12.58
C GLN A 307 -3.76 30.40 11.47
N SER A 308 -2.52 30.27 10.98
CA SER A 308 -2.18 29.28 9.95
C SER A 308 -2.42 27.84 10.43
N LEU A 309 -2.21 27.55 11.73
CA LEU A 309 -2.55 26.26 12.32
C LEU A 309 -4.05 25.94 12.20
N ALA A 310 -4.92 26.90 12.53
CA ALA A 310 -6.36 26.68 12.46
C ALA A 310 -6.82 26.36 11.02
N GLU A 311 -6.33 27.11 10.05
CA GLU A 311 -6.61 26.89 8.63
C GLU A 311 -6.10 25.51 8.15
N ALA A 312 -4.88 25.11 8.55
CA ALA A 312 -4.30 23.83 8.20
C ALA A 312 -5.07 22.65 8.82
N LEU A 313 -5.51 22.79 10.09
CA LEU A 313 -6.32 21.77 10.76
C LEU A 313 -7.71 21.62 10.14
N GLU A 314 -8.35 22.70 9.69
CA GLU A 314 -9.62 22.63 8.96
C GLU A 314 -9.47 21.82 7.69
N LYS A 315 -8.45 22.12 6.87
CA LYS A 315 -8.15 21.35 5.63
C LYS A 315 -7.84 19.89 5.91
N LEU A 316 -6.96 19.65 6.89
CA LEU A 316 -6.60 18.27 7.28
C LEU A 316 -7.82 17.49 7.79
N SER A 317 -8.73 18.12 8.53
CA SER A 317 -9.95 17.47 9.02
C SER A 317 -10.86 16.97 7.91
N GLY A 318 -10.88 17.66 6.77
CA GLY A 318 -11.62 17.21 5.58
C GLY A 318 -10.91 16.07 4.81
N LEU A 319 -9.59 15.98 4.93
CA LEU A 319 -8.78 14.99 4.18
C LEU A 319 -8.45 13.75 5.01
N ASP A 320 -8.02 13.94 6.25
CA ASP A 320 -7.66 12.90 7.22
C ASP A 320 -8.11 13.30 8.63
N PRO A 321 -9.37 13.00 9.01
CA PRO A 321 -9.92 13.36 10.31
C PRO A 321 -9.14 12.79 11.50
N ILE A 322 -8.52 11.60 11.32
CA ILE A 322 -7.76 10.92 12.38
C ILE A 322 -6.44 11.66 12.62
N ALA A 323 -5.72 11.98 11.55
CA ALA A 323 -4.51 12.78 11.64
C ALA A 323 -4.79 14.18 12.23
N ALA A 324 -5.89 14.82 11.84
CA ALA A 324 -6.30 16.10 12.39
C ALA A 324 -6.61 16.01 13.89
N GLN A 325 -7.28 14.94 14.33
CA GLN A 325 -7.59 14.74 15.75
C GLN A 325 -6.33 14.52 16.58
N SER A 326 -5.32 13.81 16.06
CA SER A 326 -4.04 13.58 16.76
C SER A 326 -3.25 14.86 17.04
N LEU A 327 -3.54 15.95 16.33
CA LEU A 327 -2.88 17.26 16.52
C LEU A 327 -3.63 18.19 17.49
N LYS A 328 -4.82 17.84 17.95
CA LYS A 328 -5.64 18.67 18.86
C LYS A 328 -5.29 18.45 20.34
N HIS A 329 -4.44 17.47 20.61
CA HIS A 329 -3.94 17.10 21.95
C HIS A 329 -2.42 17.30 22.01
#